data_0b4db84767bac97312d8de06c02b4f43
#
_entry.id   0b4db84767bac97312d8de06c02b4f43
#
_cell.length_a   1.000
_cell.length_b   1.000
_cell.length_c   1.000
_cell.angle_alpha   90.00
_cell.angle_beta   90.00
_cell.angle_gamma   90.00
#
_symmetry.space_group_name_H-M   'P 1'
#
loop_
_entity.id
_entity.type
_entity.pdbx_description
1 polymer ?
#
loop_
_entity_poly.entity_id
_entity_poly.type
_entity_poly.pdbx_seq_one_letter_code
_entity_poly.pdbx_strand_id
1 'polypeptide(L)'
;KLEQVVAGVAEGCVQAGAALIGGETAEMPGMYGEDDYDLAGFAVGVAEKSQIIDGSKVAEGDVLLGLASSGIHSNGYSLVRRVFADYTGEEVLPELEGKKLKDVLLEPTRIYVKAALPLIKEELVNGIAHITGGGFIENVPRMFADDLAAEIDESKVPVLPIFKVLEKYGEIKHEEMFEIFNM
;
A
#
# COMPACT_ATOMS: atom_id res chain seq x y z
N LYS A 1 -18.78 16.54 1.93
CA LYS A 1 -17.63 15.95 1.23
C LYS A 1 -16.33 16.23 2.01
N LEU A 2 -15.91 17.51 2.17
CA LEU A 2 -14.65 17.87 2.87
C LEU A 2 -14.61 17.39 4.33
N GLU A 3 -15.71 17.54 5.08
CA GLU A 3 -15.80 17.04 6.46
C GLU A 3 -15.50 15.53 6.56
N GLN A 4 -16.01 14.72 5.62
CA GLN A 4 -15.76 13.29 5.57
C GLN A 4 -14.29 12.98 5.24
N VAL A 5 -13.67 13.77 4.35
CA VAL A 5 -12.25 13.64 4.03
C VAL A 5 -11.39 13.92 5.25
N VAL A 6 -11.64 15.05 5.94
CA VAL A 6 -10.91 15.41 7.17
C VAL A 6 -11.13 14.37 8.27
N ALA A 7 -12.34 13.85 8.42
CA ALA A 7 -12.63 12.78 9.37
C ALA A 7 -11.85 11.50 9.06
N GLY A 8 -11.72 11.14 7.77
CA GLY A 8 -10.90 10.00 7.34
C GLY A 8 -9.42 10.19 7.65
N VAL A 9 -8.87 11.38 7.41
CA VAL A 9 -7.48 11.71 7.77
C VAL A 9 -7.27 11.63 9.28
N ALA A 10 -8.21 12.19 10.07
CA ALA A 10 -8.16 12.13 11.53
C ALA A 10 -8.19 10.70 12.06
N GLU A 11 -9.06 9.86 11.51
CA GLU A 11 -9.12 8.43 11.85
C GLU A 11 -7.80 7.72 11.52
N GLY A 12 -7.22 7.97 10.35
CA GLY A 12 -5.91 7.43 9.97
C GLY A 12 -4.81 7.83 10.95
N CYS A 13 -4.80 9.08 11.40
CA CYS A 13 -3.87 9.56 12.43
C CYS A 13 -4.06 8.84 13.77
N VAL A 14 -5.31 8.63 14.21
CA VAL A 14 -5.61 7.87 15.44
C VAL A 14 -5.12 6.42 15.33
N GLN A 15 -5.36 5.77 14.21
CA GLN A 15 -4.88 4.40 13.97
C GLN A 15 -3.36 4.32 13.96
N ALA A 16 -2.69 5.30 13.36
CA ALA A 16 -1.23 5.37 13.33
C ALA A 16 -0.60 5.81 14.66
N GLY A 17 -1.41 6.35 15.60
CA GLY A 17 -0.88 6.96 16.82
C GLY A 17 -0.17 8.28 16.56
N ALA A 18 -0.51 8.98 15.48
CA ALA A 18 0.02 10.29 15.12
C ALA A 18 -0.96 11.40 15.51
N ALA A 19 -0.44 12.59 15.81
CA ALA A 19 -1.26 13.76 16.03
C ALA A 19 -1.57 14.47 14.70
N LEU A 20 -2.84 14.76 14.45
CA LEU A 20 -3.23 15.67 13.37
C LEU A 20 -3.10 17.11 13.89
N ILE A 21 -1.96 17.73 13.60
CA ILE A 21 -1.61 19.03 14.20
C ILE A 21 -2.08 20.24 13.40
N GLY A 22 -2.52 20.04 12.17
CA GLY A 22 -3.01 21.12 11.32
C GLY A 22 -3.30 20.67 9.91
N GLY A 23 -3.76 21.61 9.12
CA GLY A 23 -4.06 21.45 7.71
C GLY A 23 -4.62 22.73 7.14
N GLU A 24 -4.76 22.75 5.84
CA GLU A 24 -5.33 23.88 5.09
C GLU A 24 -6.15 23.34 3.92
N THR A 25 -7.13 24.10 3.49
CA THR A 25 -7.90 23.86 2.27
C THR A 25 -7.80 25.10 1.40
N ALA A 26 -7.41 24.91 0.15
CA ALA A 26 -7.33 25.99 -0.84
C ALA A 26 -8.19 25.65 -2.06
N GLU A 27 -8.90 26.66 -2.57
CA GLU A 27 -9.52 26.58 -3.88
C GLU A 27 -8.49 26.95 -4.96
N MET A 28 -8.46 26.17 -6.03
CA MET A 28 -7.51 26.35 -7.14
C MET A 28 -8.24 26.50 -8.48
N PRO A 29 -8.95 27.60 -8.68
CA PRO A 29 -9.73 27.83 -9.90
C PRO A 29 -8.82 27.84 -11.13
N GLY A 30 -9.25 27.15 -12.18
CA GLY A 30 -8.48 26.99 -13.41
C GLY A 30 -7.42 25.88 -13.41
N MET A 31 -7.14 25.27 -12.25
CA MET A 31 -6.27 24.09 -12.14
C MET A 31 -7.09 22.81 -12.00
N TYR A 32 -8.12 22.82 -11.17
CA TYR A 32 -9.03 21.70 -10.94
C TYR A 32 -10.43 22.01 -11.48
N GLY A 33 -11.15 20.99 -11.94
CA GLY A 33 -12.57 21.07 -12.23
C GLY A 33 -13.39 21.24 -10.95
N GLU A 34 -14.67 21.57 -11.09
CA GLU A 34 -15.57 21.87 -9.97
C GLU A 34 -15.71 20.70 -8.96
N ASP A 35 -15.61 19.46 -9.44
CA ASP A 35 -15.72 18.25 -8.63
C ASP A 35 -14.38 17.62 -8.27
N ASP A 36 -13.29 18.10 -8.84
CA ASP A 36 -11.96 17.57 -8.59
C ASP A 36 -11.40 18.05 -7.25
N TYR A 37 -10.59 17.23 -6.64
CA TYR A 37 -9.82 17.58 -5.43
C TYR A 37 -8.60 16.69 -5.32
N ASP A 38 -7.60 17.18 -4.64
CA ASP A 38 -6.37 16.47 -4.34
C ASP A 38 -6.06 16.55 -2.85
N LEU A 39 -5.26 15.60 -2.37
CA LEU A 39 -4.86 15.54 -0.98
C LEU A 39 -3.33 15.45 -0.90
N ALA A 40 -2.75 16.35 -0.13
CA ALA A 40 -1.33 16.29 0.20
C ALA A 40 -1.15 16.20 1.72
N GLY A 41 -0.24 15.35 2.16
CA GLY A 41 0.04 15.16 3.57
C GLY A 41 1.55 15.25 3.85
N PHE A 42 1.90 15.83 5.00
CA PHE A 42 3.26 15.84 5.53
C PHE A 42 3.27 15.14 6.88
N ALA A 43 4.16 14.16 7.03
CA ALA A 43 4.42 13.55 8.31
C ALA A 43 5.80 13.97 8.82
N VAL A 44 5.86 14.44 10.05
CA VAL A 44 7.10 14.80 10.73
C VAL A 44 7.27 13.91 11.94
N GLY A 45 8.43 13.29 12.07
CA GLY A 45 8.77 12.41 13.18
C GLY A 45 10.21 12.65 13.64
N VAL A 46 10.55 12.06 14.77
CA VAL A 46 11.90 12.08 15.34
C VAL A 46 12.30 10.64 15.63
N ALA A 47 13.52 10.29 15.25
CA ALA A 47 14.12 9.00 15.55
C ALA A 47 15.55 9.21 16.07
N GLU A 48 15.97 8.37 17.01
CA GLU A 48 17.38 8.31 17.41
C GLU A 48 18.22 7.80 16.23
N LYS A 49 19.34 8.47 15.96
CA LYS A 49 20.20 8.11 14.83
C LYS A 49 20.68 6.65 14.88
N SER A 50 20.93 6.14 16.08
CA SER A 50 21.35 4.75 16.31
C SER A 50 20.26 3.72 16.05
N GLN A 51 19.00 4.14 15.96
CA GLN A 51 17.84 3.28 15.74
C GLN A 51 17.30 3.33 14.30
N ILE A 52 17.98 4.06 13.42
CA ILE A 52 17.59 4.11 12.00
C ILE A 52 17.85 2.74 11.38
N ILE A 53 16.81 2.20 10.74
CA ILE A 53 16.90 0.97 9.96
C ILE A 53 17.24 1.38 8.54
N ASP A 54 18.47 1.13 8.12
CA ASP A 54 19.02 1.50 6.81
C ASP A 54 19.38 0.26 5.95
N GLY A 55 19.06 -0.94 6.42
CA GLY A 55 19.37 -2.19 5.75
C GLY A 55 20.80 -2.70 5.96
N SER A 56 21.68 -1.92 6.59
CA SER A 56 23.09 -2.31 6.79
C SER A 56 23.29 -3.54 7.67
N LYS A 57 22.28 -3.92 8.45
CA LYS A 57 22.30 -5.10 9.32
C LYS A 57 21.70 -6.34 8.66
N VAL A 58 21.14 -6.22 7.46
CA VAL A 58 20.56 -7.37 6.74
C VAL A 58 21.69 -8.29 6.28
N ALA A 59 21.53 -9.57 6.53
CA ALA A 59 22.54 -10.58 6.25
C ALA A 59 21.95 -11.86 5.62
N GLU A 60 22.80 -12.66 5.01
CA GLU A 60 22.43 -14.00 4.53
C GLU A 60 21.87 -14.83 5.69
N GLY A 61 20.72 -15.46 5.45
CA GLY A 61 20.00 -16.26 6.44
C GLY A 61 18.91 -15.48 7.21
N ASP A 62 18.80 -14.17 7.01
CA ASP A 62 17.65 -13.40 7.53
C ASP A 62 16.34 -13.89 6.89
N VAL A 63 15.25 -13.83 7.65
CA VAL A 63 13.93 -14.32 7.22
C VAL A 63 13.05 -13.15 6.84
N LEU A 64 12.41 -13.24 5.66
CA LEU A 64 11.40 -12.29 5.22
C LEU A 64 10.05 -12.57 5.88
N LEU A 65 9.50 -11.57 6.55
CA LEU A 65 8.16 -11.60 7.11
C LEU A 65 7.24 -10.68 6.32
N GLY A 66 6.20 -11.23 5.71
CA GLY A 66 5.18 -10.46 4.99
C GLY A 66 4.07 -9.98 5.92
N LEU A 67 3.76 -8.69 5.91
CA LEU A 67 2.54 -8.13 6.48
C LEU A 67 1.51 -7.98 5.35
N ALA A 68 0.44 -8.77 5.40
CA ALA A 68 -0.57 -8.82 4.33
C ALA A 68 -1.23 -7.45 4.07
N SER A 69 -1.49 -7.15 2.81
CA SER A 69 -2.28 -5.98 2.40
C SER A 69 -3.77 -6.15 2.72
N SER A 70 -4.51 -5.05 2.64
CA SER A 70 -5.99 -5.06 2.71
C SER A 70 -6.65 -5.07 1.33
N GLY A 71 -5.88 -4.80 0.28
CA GLY A 71 -6.34 -4.66 -1.09
C GLY A 71 -5.26 -4.03 -1.97
N ILE A 72 -5.68 -3.35 -3.01
CA ILE A 72 -4.80 -2.68 -3.98
C ILE A 72 -3.99 -1.55 -3.31
N HIS A 73 -4.48 -1.04 -2.19
CA HIS A 73 -3.97 0.16 -1.54
C HIS A 73 -4.06 1.39 -2.46
N SER A 74 -2.93 2.01 -2.81
CA SER A 74 -2.93 3.25 -3.60
C SER A 74 -2.13 3.14 -4.90
N ASN A 75 -1.70 1.94 -5.30
CA ASN A 75 -0.85 1.74 -6.49
C ASN A 75 -1.58 0.96 -7.58
N GLY A 76 -1.19 1.21 -8.85
CA GLY A 76 -1.74 0.49 -9.99
C GLY A 76 -3.13 0.95 -10.45
N TYR A 77 -3.70 2.04 -9.92
CA TYR A 77 -5.07 2.47 -10.24
C TYR A 77 -5.26 2.94 -11.69
N SER A 78 -4.22 3.35 -12.38
CA SER A 78 -4.32 3.62 -13.83
C SER A 78 -4.71 2.35 -14.60
N LEU A 79 -4.12 1.21 -14.23
CA LEU A 79 -4.45 -0.09 -14.80
C LEU A 79 -5.84 -0.56 -14.33
N VAL A 80 -6.14 -0.46 -13.05
CA VAL A 80 -7.46 -0.81 -12.47
C VAL A 80 -8.59 -0.09 -13.19
N ARG A 81 -8.46 1.23 -13.40
CA ARG A 81 -9.45 2.03 -14.14
C ARG A 81 -9.60 1.59 -15.59
N ARG A 82 -8.52 1.17 -16.23
CA ARG A 82 -8.57 0.65 -17.60
C ARG A 82 -9.29 -0.69 -17.66
N VAL A 83 -8.99 -1.60 -16.73
CA VAL A 83 -9.62 -2.94 -16.67
C VAL A 83 -11.12 -2.84 -16.42
N PHE A 84 -11.54 -1.92 -15.57
CA PHE A 84 -12.93 -1.77 -15.17
C PHE A 84 -13.61 -0.53 -15.79
N ALA A 85 -13.13 -0.05 -16.95
CA ALA A 85 -13.67 1.15 -17.59
C ALA A 85 -15.19 1.07 -17.89
N ASP A 86 -15.68 -0.12 -18.23
CA ASP A 86 -17.08 -0.36 -18.56
C ASP A 86 -17.92 -0.87 -17.37
N TYR A 87 -17.35 -0.92 -16.17
CA TYR A 87 -18.01 -1.38 -14.95
C TYR A 87 -18.54 -0.18 -14.15
N THR A 88 -19.66 -0.37 -13.46
CA THR A 88 -20.28 0.64 -12.61
C THR A 88 -19.75 0.61 -11.17
N GLY A 89 -19.09 -0.49 -10.81
CA GLY A 89 -18.65 -0.78 -9.44
C GLY A 89 -19.71 -1.49 -8.59
N GLU A 90 -20.96 -1.57 -9.05
CA GLU A 90 -22.04 -2.28 -8.34
C GLU A 90 -22.05 -3.78 -8.60
N GLU A 91 -21.24 -4.24 -9.53
CA GLU A 91 -21.12 -5.63 -9.90
C GLU A 91 -20.55 -6.48 -8.75
N VAL A 92 -21.10 -7.66 -8.60
CA VAL A 92 -20.61 -8.71 -7.72
C VAL A 92 -19.98 -9.80 -8.59
N LEU A 93 -18.66 -9.73 -8.74
CA LEU A 93 -17.93 -10.72 -9.52
C LEU A 93 -17.81 -12.03 -8.73
N PRO A 94 -17.85 -13.19 -9.39
CA PRO A 94 -17.82 -14.49 -8.70
C PRO A 94 -16.64 -14.67 -7.75
N GLU A 95 -15.49 -14.14 -8.10
CA GLU A 95 -14.25 -14.23 -7.32
C GLU A 95 -14.24 -13.34 -6.06
N LEU A 96 -15.12 -12.34 -5.97
CA LEU A 96 -15.18 -11.37 -4.87
C LEU A 96 -16.05 -11.82 -3.67
N GLU A 97 -16.45 -13.08 -3.65
CA GLU A 97 -17.13 -13.70 -2.50
C GLU A 97 -18.38 -12.92 -2.03
N GLY A 98 -19.12 -12.38 -2.98
CA GLY A 98 -20.36 -11.62 -2.71
C GLY A 98 -20.17 -10.13 -2.40
N LYS A 99 -18.95 -9.64 -2.41
CA LYS A 99 -18.66 -8.20 -2.28
C LYS A 99 -18.86 -7.47 -3.61
N LYS A 100 -19.29 -6.22 -3.55
CA LYS A 100 -19.34 -5.37 -4.74
C LYS A 100 -17.93 -4.93 -5.14
N LEU A 101 -17.72 -4.78 -6.44
CA LEU A 101 -16.45 -4.35 -7.00
C LEU A 101 -15.96 -3.02 -6.37
N LYS A 102 -16.87 -2.02 -6.26
CA LYS A 102 -16.53 -0.73 -5.66
C LYS A 102 -16.05 -0.84 -4.20
N ASP A 103 -16.66 -1.71 -3.41
CA ASP A 103 -16.31 -1.85 -1.99
C ASP A 103 -14.89 -2.43 -1.84
N VAL A 104 -14.54 -3.37 -2.72
CA VAL A 104 -13.20 -3.96 -2.73
C VAL A 104 -12.15 -3.00 -3.30
N LEU A 105 -12.50 -2.23 -4.34
CA LEU A 105 -11.59 -1.22 -4.91
C LEU A 105 -11.36 -0.03 -3.98
N LEU A 106 -12.29 0.28 -3.10
CA LEU A 106 -12.21 1.40 -2.16
C LEU A 106 -11.72 0.96 -0.77
N GLU A 107 -11.32 -0.30 -0.60
CA GLU A 107 -10.75 -0.76 0.67
C GLU A 107 -9.53 0.08 1.06
N PRO A 108 -9.54 0.73 2.23
CA PRO A 108 -8.46 1.61 2.63
C PRO A 108 -7.12 0.89 2.77
N THR A 109 -6.04 1.60 2.47
CA THR A 109 -4.68 1.14 2.74
C THR A 109 -4.52 0.78 4.21
N ARG A 110 -4.05 -0.42 4.49
CA ARG A 110 -3.79 -0.88 5.85
C ARG A 110 -2.70 -0.03 6.50
N ILE A 111 -2.95 0.38 7.74
CA ILE A 111 -1.98 1.12 8.55
C ILE A 111 -1.16 0.13 9.38
N TYR A 112 0.15 0.05 9.10
CA TYR A 112 1.05 -0.94 9.70
C TYR A 112 1.79 -0.44 10.94
N VAL A 113 1.64 0.84 11.30
CA VAL A 113 2.44 1.50 12.34
C VAL A 113 2.43 0.73 13.66
N LYS A 114 1.24 0.34 14.15
CA LYS A 114 1.11 -0.40 15.41
C LYS A 114 1.70 -1.81 15.37
N ALA A 115 1.79 -2.42 14.18
CA ALA A 115 2.41 -3.74 14.02
C ALA A 115 3.94 -3.63 13.91
N ALA A 116 4.45 -2.61 13.20
CA ALA A 116 5.86 -2.45 12.92
C ALA A 116 6.65 -1.80 14.06
N LEU A 117 6.09 -0.77 14.71
CA LEU A 117 6.80 -0.02 15.75
C LEU A 117 7.33 -0.87 16.93
N PRO A 118 6.60 -1.85 17.47
CA PRO A 118 7.15 -2.72 18.51
C PRO A 118 8.38 -3.49 18.06
N LEU A 119 8.35 -4.05 16.83
CA LEU A 119 9.46 -4.79 16.25
C LEU A 119 10.70 -3.91 16.07
N ILE A 120 10.49 -2.66 15.65
CA ILE A 120 11.56 -1.67 15.51
C ILE A 120 12.16 -1.31 16.86
N LYS A 121 11.31 -1.04 17.85
CA LYS A 121 11.75 -0.66 19.21
C LYS A 121 12.54 -1.76 19.92
N GLU A 122 12.19 -3.01 19.66
CA GLU A 122 12.88 -4.18 20.20
C GLU A 122 14.06 -4.64 19.34
N GLU A 123 14.41 -3.88 18.30
CA GLU A 123 15.51 -4.15 17.35
C GLU A 123 15.43 -5.56 16.72
N LEU A 124 14.21 -6.03 16.43
CA LEU A 124 13.96 -7.37 15.89
C LEU A 124 14.01 -7.40 14.36
N VAL A 125 14.11 -6.25 13.68
CA VAL A 125 14.12 -6.15 12.23
C VAL A 125 15.34 -5.40 11.73
N ASN A 126 15.98 -5.94 10.70
CA ASN A 126 17.19 -5.40 10.07
C ASN A 126 16.90 -4.55 8.84
N GLY A 127 15.76 -4.76 8.19
CA GLY A 127 15.31 -4.03 7.01
C GLY A 127 13.79 -4.01 6.92
N ILE A 128 13.23 -3.03 6.25
CA ILE A 128 11.78 -2.89 6.01
C ILE A 128 11.58 -2.41 4.58
N ALA A 129 10.75 -3.12 3.81
CA ALA A 129 10.29 -2.68 2.51
C ALA A 129 8.78 -2.45 2.55
N HIS A 130 8.33 -1.32 2.02
CA HIS A 130 6.92 -1.05 1.76
C HIS A 130 6.63 -1.33 0.30
N ILE A 131 5.87 -2.38 0.03
CA ILE A 131 5.55 -2.80 -1.33
C ILE A 131 4.53 -1.84 -1.94
N THR A 132 4.97 -1.05 -2.90
CA THR A 132 4.19 -0.06 -3.65
C THR A 132 4.33 -0.31 -5.16
N GLY A 133 4.22 0.72 -6.00
CA GLY A 133 4.53 0.62 -7.43
C GLY A 133 5.95 0.09 -7.64
N GLY A 134 6.12 -0.82 -8.60
CA GLY A 134 7.32 -1.62 -8.78
C GLY A 134 7.28 -2.99 -8.08
N GLY A 135 6.23 -3.22 -7.26
CA GLY A 135 5.95 -4.52 -6.63
C GLY A 135 7.08 -5.08 -5.79
N PHE A 136 7.15 -6.38 -5.65
CA PHE A 136 8.24 -7.05 -4.92
C PHE A 136 9.59 -6.83 -5.58
N ILE A 137 9.64 -6.83 -6.90
CA ILE A 137 10.87 -6.80 -7.69
C ILE A 137 11.69 -5.54 -7.41
N GLU A 138 11.03 -4.37 -7.35
CA GLU A 138 11.72 -3.12 -7.14
C GLU A 138 11.80 -2.70 -5.65
N ASN A 139 10.84 -3.11 -4.81
CA ASN A 139 10.80 -2.61 -3.44
C ASN A 139 11.59 -3.48 -2.46
N VAL A 140 11.59 -4.81 -2.60
CA VAL A 140 12.30 -5.70 -1.69
C VAL A 140 13.81 -5.45 -1.70
N PRO A 141 14.48 -5.29 -2.86
CA PRO A 141 15.93 -5.05 -2.88
C PRO A 141 16.39 -3.75 -2.20
N ARG A 142 15.49 -2.78 -2.01
CA ARG A 142 15.84 -1.49 -1.37
C ARG A 142 16.21 -1.62 0.10
N MET A 143 15.93 -2.76 0.73
CA MET A 143 16.19 -2.95 2.17
C MET A 143 17.49 -3.70 2.48
N PHE A 144 18.31 -4.05 1.48
CA PHE A 144 19.57 -4.75 1.69
C PHE A 144 20.63 -4.37 0.63
N ALA A 145 21.88 -4.78 0.86
CA ALA A 145 23.01 -4.46 -0.02
C ALA A 145 22.96 -5.25 -1.34
N ASP A 146 23.65 -4.75 -2.37
CA ASP A 146 23.64 -5.28 -3.75
C ASP A 146 24.18 -6.70 -3.88
N ASP A 147 24.91 -7.21 -2.90
CA ASP A 147 25.47 -8.57 -2.87
C ASP A 147 24.53 -9.60 -2.25
N LEU A 148 23.34 -9.17 -1.83
CA LEU A 148 22.30 -10.05 -1.30
C LEU A 148 21.14 -10.20 -2.27
N ALA A 149 20.40 -11.30 -2.15
CA ALA A 149 19.17 -11.55 -2.89
C ALA A 149 18.09 -12.09 -1.97
N ALA A 150 16.84 -11.71 -2.26
CA ALA A 150 15.68 -12.27 -1.58
C ALA A 150 15.16 -13.50 -2.33
N GLU A 151 14.96 -14.60 -1.62
CA GLU A 151 14.25 -15.78 -2.12
C GLU A 151 12.82 -15.77 -1.55
N ILE A 152 11.83 -15.61 -2.42
CA ILE A 152 10.41 -15.55 -2.04
C ILE A 152 9.69 -16.76 -2.62
N ASP A 153 9.15 -17.61 -1.76
CA ASP A 153 8.27 -18.71 -2.13
C ASP A 153 6.86 -18.14 -2.38
N GLU A 154 6.52 -17.94 -3.63
CA GLU A 154 5.24 -17.38 -4.05
C GLU A 154 4.04 -18.18 -3.52
N SER A 155 4.18 -19.51 -3.36
CA SER A 155 3.10 -20.34 -2.84
C SER A 155 2.70 -20.00 -1.41
N LYS A 156 3.54 -19.27 -0.68
CA LYS A 156 3.30 -18.78 0.68
C LYS A 156 2.77 -17.35 0.74
N VAL A 157 2.68 -16.66 -0.41
CA VAL A 157 2.10 -15.32 -0.49
C VAL A 157 0.58 -15.43 -0.59
N PRO A 158 -0.19 -14.93 0.39
CA PRO A 158 -1.66 -15.00 0.34
C PRO A 158 -2.21 -13.91 -0.60
N VAL A 159 -2.48 -14.29 -1.84
CA VAL A 159 -3.00 -13.37 -2.86
C VAL A 159 -4.50 -13.13 -2.66
N LEU A 160 -4.88 -11.87 -2.44
CA LEU A 160 -6.28 -11.48 -2.26
C LEU A 160 -7.11 -11.65 -3.55
N PRO A 161 -8.42 -11.95 -3.45
CA PRO A 161 -9.29 -12.18 -4.59
C PRO A 161 -9.25 -11.08 -5.66
N ILE A 162 -9.11 -9.82 -5.26
CA ILE A 162 -9.07 -8.69 -6.19
C ILE A 162 -7.90 -8.77 -7.19
N PHE A 163 -6.74 -9.28 -6.79
CA PHE A 163 -5.61 -9.43 -7.68
C PHE A 163 -5.87 -10.52 -8.73
N LYS A 164 -6.54 -11.62 -8.35
CA LYS A 164 -6.97 -12.66 -9.30
C LYS A 164 -8.01 -12.13 -10.29
N VAL A 165 -8.88 -11.25 -9.83
CA VAL A 165 -9.85 -10.56 -10.71
C VAL A 165 -9.13 -9.67 -11.71
N LEU A 166 -8.17 -8.86 -11.25
CA LEU A 166 -7.39 -7.97 -12.12
C LEU A 166 -6.58 -8.76 -13.16
N GLU A 167 -5.90 -9.82 -12.75
CA GLU A 167 -5.15 -10.71 -13.63
C GLU A 167 -6.06 -11.29 -14.73
N LYS A 168 -7.21 -11.84 -14.32
CA LYS A 168 -8.18 -12.50 -15.22
C LYS A 168 -8.87 -11.51 -16.16
N TYR A 169 -9.45 -10.44 -15.63
CA TYR A 169 -10.26 -9.50 -16.42
C TYR A 169 -9.42 -8.49 -17.20
N GLY A 170 -8.21 -8.23 -16.73
CA GLY A 170 -7.24 -7.38 -17.39
C GLY A 170 -6.33 -8.12 -18.37
N GLU A 171 -6.43 -9.45 -18.42
CA GLU A 171 -5.51 -10.31 -19.21
C GLU A 171 -4.03 -9.96 -18.91
N ILE A 172 -3.76 -9.65 -17.64
CA ILE A 172 -2.42 -9.23 -17.18
C ILE A 172 -1.59 -10.48 -16.95
N LYS A 173 -0.35 -10.45 -17.39
CA LYS A 173 0.58 -11.56 -17.12
C LYS A 173 0.87 -11.67 -15.64
N HIS A 174 1.04 -12.90 -15.16
CA HIS A 174 1.28 -13.17 -13.76
C HIS A 174 2.50 -12.41 -13.21
N GLU A 175 3.60 -12.42 -13.92
CA GLU A 175 4.82 -11.71 -13.54
C GLU A 175 4.60 -10.19 -13.43
N GLU A 176 3.80 -9.62 -14.34
CA GLU A 176 3.47 -8.20 -14.38
C GLU A 176 2.64 -7.77 -13.14
N MET A 177 1.86 -8.70 -12.57
CA MET A 177 1.12 -8.44 -11.32
C MET A 177 2.08 -8.11 -10.16
N PHE A 178 3.22 -8.81 -10.07
CA PHE A 178 4.24 -8.57 -9.05
C PHE A 178 5.14 -7.35 -9.30
N GLU A 179 5.04 -6.75 -10.49
CA GLU A 179 5.70 -5.48 -10.82
C GLU A 179 4.81 -4.27 -10.52
N ILE A 180 3.49 -4.42 -10.64
CA ILE A 180 2.54 -3.31 -10.54
C ILE A 180 1.94 -3.20 -9.14
N PHE A 181 1.57 -4.33 -8.55
CA PHE A 181 0.78 -4.38 -7.33
C PHE A 181 1.58 -4.83 -6.11
N ASN A 182 0.97 -4.60 -4.95
CA ASN A 182 1.48 -5.01 -3.64
C ASN A 182 1.09 -6.44 -3.24
N MET A 183 0.33 -7.13 -4.06
CA MET A 183 -0.15 -8.53 -4.03
C MET A 183 -0.57 -9.09 -2.65
#